data_1b54a8d790bd92a5a72eb6e28411dca2
#
_entry.id   1b54a8d790bd92a5a72eb6e28411dca2
#
_cell.length_a   1.000
_cell.length_b   1.000
_cell.length_c   1.000
_cell.angle_alpha   90.00
_cell.angle_beta   90.00
_cell.angle_gamma   90.00
#
_symmetry.space_group_name_H-M   'P 1'
#
loop_
_entity.id
_entity.type
_entity.pdbx_description
1 polymer ?
#
loop_
_entity_poly.entity_id
_entity_poly.type
_entity_poly.pdbx_seq_one_letter_code
_entity_poly.pdbx_strand_id
1 'polypeptide(L)'
;MRRLKLATGLILVVGALTTSGMFWVARREAARLVTHLPDERPPIERTPADVGMDYRDVQVTTSDGLRLAGWWTPSKNGAAVIVQHGYKTNRSTQLLEIAATLSRGGYGVLLSSLRAHDLNDGRVISFGLEEMKDLSAWLAFIQTLEGVDPSRIGIFGNSLGGSLAIQLAAQTQSIKAIVTHSAVASVRSTVETSIAYFTGLPPFPFTPMILFWVEQDWAMKPDLLDFTVWIAALDSQPILLMQGGADVVVASESGQLLYEAAREPKELWFEPDLGHVDFQRERSQEFSDRVVGFFDRHLLNPEN
;
A
#
# COMPACT_ATOMS: atom_id res chain seq x y z
N MET A 1 -24.14 6.81 -54.84
CA MET A 1 -24.02 7.91 -53.86
C MET A 1 -24.89 7.72 -52.63
N ARG A 2 -26.19 7.43 -52.68
CA ARG A 2 -27.09 7.31 -51.51
C ARG A 2 -26.71 6.16 -50.59
N ARG A 3 -26.34 4.97 -51.11
CA ARG A 3 -25.90 3.82 -50.34
C ARG A 3 -24.56 4.07 -49.64
N LEU A 4 -23.64 4.80 -50.26
CA LEU A 4 -22.34 5.15 -49.63
C LEU A 4 -22.54 6.12 -48.46
N LYS A 5 -23.42 7.13 -48.61
CA LYS A 5 -23.75 8.07 -47.51
C LYS A 5 -24.41 7.36 -46.32
N LEU A 6 -25.28 6.38 -46.60
CA LEU A 6 -25.91 5.54 -45.54
C LEU A 6 -24.87 4.68 -44.81
N ALA A 7 -23.96 4.04 -45.56
CA ALA A 7 -22.89 3.25 -44.95
C ALA A 7 -21.95 4.08 -44.08
N THR A 8 -21.55 5.29 -44.59
CA THR A 8 -20.73 6.23 -43.82
C THR A 8 -21.44 6.68 -42.53
N GLY A 9 -22.74 7.05 -42.68
CA GLY A 9 -23.56 7.42 -41.50
C GLY A 9 -23.67 6.33 -40.45
N LEU A 10 -23.86 5.08 -40.88
CA LEU A 10 -23.92 3.93 -39.99
C LEU A 10 -22.58 3.70 -39.27
N ILE A 11 -21.45 3.77 -39.97
CA ILE A 11 -20.10 3.66 -39.39
C ILE A 11 -19.87 4.71 -38.32
N LEU A 12 -20.22 5.97 -38.60
CA LEU A 12 -20.09 7.06 -37.64
C LEU A 12 -20.95 6.84 -36.39
N VAL A 13 -22.19 6.40 -36.56
CA VAL A 13 -23.08 6.10 -35.42
C VAL A 13 -22.53 4.93 -34.58
N VAL A 14 -22.14 3.85 -35.23
CA VAL A 14 -21.54 2.70 -34.52
C VAL A 14 -20.26 3.14 -33.82
N GLY A 15 -19.39 3.90 -34.47
CA GLY A 15 -18.17 4.44 -33.86
C GLY A 15 -18.46 5.30 -32.62
N ALA A 16 -19.44 6.22 -32.73
CA ALA A 16 -19.85 7.07 -31.61
C ALA A 16 -20.42 6.27 -30.44
N LEU A 17 -21.27 5.28 -30.71
CA LEU A 17 -21.83 4.39 -29.66
C LEU A 17 -20.74 3.56 -28.98
N THR A 18 -19.80 3.02 -29.73
CA THR A 18 -18.67 2.23 -29.20
C THR A 18 -17.80 3.12 -28.31
N THR A 19 -17.42 4.30 -28.77
CA THR A 19 -16.62 5.25 -28.00
C THR A 19 -17.34 5.67 -26.71
N SER A 20 -18.63 6.01 -26.80
CA SER A 20 -19.43 6.36 -25.61
C SER A 20 -19.51 5.20 -24.61
N GLY A 21 -19.66 3.96 -25.10
CA GLY A 21 -19.65 2.76 -24.27
C GLY A 21 -18.29 2.57 -23.53
N MET A 22 -17.18 2.78 -24.26
CA MET A 22 -15.84 2.69 -23.66
C MET A 22 -15.64 3.77 -22.57
N PHE A 23 -16.06 5.01 -22.79
CA PHE A 23 -16.00 6.08 -21.80
C PHE A 23 -16.84 5.78 -20.57
N TRP A 24 -18.04 5.21 -20.76
CA TRP A 24 -18.88 4.78 -19.63
C TRP A 24 -18.24 3.65 -18.81
N VAL A 25 -17.68 2.64 -19.48
CA VAL A 25 -16.94 1.57 -18.81
C VAL A 25 -15.76 2.12 -18.04
N ALA A 26 -14.93 2.97 -18.68
CA ALA A 26 -13.76 3.57 -18.04
C ALA A 26 -14.11 4.40 -16.79
N ARG A 27 -15.21 5.18 -16.84
CA ARG A 27 -15.69 5.94 -15.69
C ARG A 27 -16.15 5.05 -14.55
N ARG A 28 -16.85 3.94 -14.88
CA ARG A 28 -17.24 2.95 -13.87
C ARG A 28 -16.02 2.31 -13.21
N GLU A 29 -15.02 1.92 -13.98
CA GLU A 29 -13.80 1.33 -13.43
C GLU A 29 -12.96 2.37 -12.65
N ALA A 30 -12.96 3.65 -13.06
CA ALA A 30 -12.38 4.74 -12.28
C ALA A 30 -13.05 4.88 -10.90
N ALA A 31 -14.39 4.83 -10.87
CA ALA A 31 -15.12 4.85 -9.61
C ALA A 31 -14.75 3.63 -8.75
N ARG A 32 -14.70 2.43 -9.33
CA ARG A 32 -14.29 1.22 -8.62
C ARG A 32 -12.85 1.29 -8.11
N LEU A 33 -11.95 1.92 -8.85
CA LEU A 33 -10.55 2.07 -8.44
C LEU A 33 -10.43 2.89 -7.16
N VAL A 34 -11.15 4.00 -7.05
CA VAL A 34 -11.00 4.94 -5.93
C VAL A 34 -12.03 4.77 -4.81
N THR A 35 -13.13 4.01 -5.03
CA THR A 35 -14.12 3.78 -3.99
C THR A 35 -13.99 2.39 -3.38
N HIS A 36 -14.28 2.30 -2.08
CA HIS A 36 -14.35 1.05 -1.35
C HIS A 36 -15.50 1.13 -0.34
N LEU A 37 -16.65 0.67 -0.79
CA LEU A 37 -17.88 0.73 0.00
C LEU A 37 -17.84 -0.33 1.12
N PRO A 38 -18.54 -0.09 2.25
CA PRO A 38 -18.50 -1.00 3.40
C PRO A 38 -18.89 -2.45 3.08
N ASP A 39 -19.83 -2.65 2.17
CA ASP A 39 -20.30 -3.97 1.73
C ASP A 39 -19.36 -4.68 0.73
N GLU A 40 -18.38 -3.96 0.19
CA GLU A 40 -17.33 -4.51 -0.68
C GLU A 40 -16.07 -4.93 0.08
N ARG A 41 -15.95 -4.55 1.36
CA ARG A 41 -14.74 -4.74 2.16
C ARG A 41 -14.61 -6.19 2.62
N PRO A 42 -13.42 -6.79 2.47
CA PRO A 42 -13.21 -8.16 2.93
C PRO A 42 -13.38 -8.23 4.46
N PRO A 43 -14.13 -9.24 4.97
CA PRO A 43 -14.29 -9.42 6.40
C PRO A 43 -12.96 -9.74 7.08
N ILE A 44 -12.86 -9.39 8.35
CA ILE A 44 -11.77 -9.85 9.21
C ILE A 44 -12.11 -11.27 9.68
N GLU A 45 -11.39 -12.24 9.15
CA GLU A 45 -11.61 -13.67 9.45
C GLU A 45 -10.72 -14.18 10.59
N ARG A 46 -9.55 -13.55 10.79
CA ARG A 46 -8.54 -13.91 11.79
C ARG A 46 -8.09 -12.68 12.57
N THR A 47 -7.67 -12.89 13.79
CA THR A 47 -7.17 -11.87 14.71
C THR A 47 -5.73 -12.20 15.15
N PRO A 48 -5.02 -11.31 15.82
CA PRO A 48 -3.71 -11.64 16.37
C PRO A 48 -3.71 -12.84 17.33
N ALA A 49 -4.82 -13.14 18.02
CA ALA A 49 -4.94 -14.33 18.87
C ALA A 49 -4.77 -15.64 18.08
N ASP A 50 -5.22 -15.68 16.82
CA ASP A 50 -5.12 -16.87 15.96
C ASP A 50 -3.68 -17.22 15.54
N VAL A 51 -2.74 -16.31 15.83
CA VAL A 51 -1.29 -16.50 15.63
C VAL A 51 -0.50 -16.43 16.95
N GLY A 52 -1.21 -16.56 18.09
CA GLY A 52 -0.63 -16.61 19.43
C GLY A 52 -0.10 -15.28 19.95
N MET A 53 -0.65 -14.17 19.48
CA MET A 53 -0.30 -12.83 19.96
C MET A 53 -1.34 -12.33 20.96
N ASP A 54 -0.86 -11.83 22.11
CA ASP A 54 -1.66 -10.97 22.97
C ASP A 54 -1.85 -9.62 22.29
N TYR A 55 -3.07 -9.10 22.28
CA TYR A 55 -3.36 -7.81 21.67
C TYR A 55 -4.53 -7.10 22.34
N ARG A 56 -4.67 -5.83 22.06
CA ARG A 56 -5.88 -5.04 22.36
C ARG A 56 -6.36 -4.28 21.15
N ASP A 57 -7.66 -4.10 21.07
CA ASP A 57 -8.25 -3.17 20.10
C ASP A 57 -7.86 -1.73 20.47
N VAL A 58 -7.50 -0.97 19.45
CA VAL A 58 -7.17 0.45 19.58
C VAL A 58 -7.87 1.24 18.49
N GLN A 59 -8.10 2.52 18.77
CA GLN A 59 -8.76 3.42 17.84
C GLN A 59 -8.08 4.79 17.86
N VAL A 60 -7.99 5.42 16.69
CA VAL A 60 -7.56 6.80 16.55
C VAL A 60 -8.60 7.60 15.79
N THR A 61 -8.55 8.93 15.97
CA THR A 61 -9.32 9.88 15.15
C THR A 61 -8.34 10.70 14.34
N THR A 62 -8.52 10.73 13.03
CA THR A 62 -7.68 11.49 12.11
C THR A 62 -7.93 12.99 12.23
N SER A 63 -7.04 13.82 11.68
CA SER A 63 -7.19 15.29 11.69
C SER A 63 -8.43 15.80 10.96
N ASP A 64 -9.00 15.00 10.07
CA ASP A 64 -10.26 15.28 9.36
C ASP A 64 -11.47 14.54 9.95
N GLY A 65 -11.31 13.96 11.17
CA GLY A 65 -12.40 13.46 12.01
C GLY A 65 -12.83 12.01 11.75
N LEU A 66 -12.12 11.24 10.92
CA LEU A 66 -12.44 9.83 10.68
C LEU A 66 -11.93 8.95 11.82
N ARG A 67 -12.72 7.94 12.20
CA ARG A 67 -12.35 6.95 13.20
C ARG A 67 -11.76 5.73 12.52
N LEU A 68 -10.58 5.34 12.99
CA LEU A 68 -9.83 4.21 12.45
C LEU A 68 -9.55 3.21 13.56
N ALA A 69 -9.72 1.93 13.27
CA ALA A 69 -9.46 0.82 14.16
C ALA A 69 -8.10 0.17 13.86
N GLY A 70 -7.46 -0.36 14.89
CA GLY A 70 -6.22 -1.11 14.80
C GLY A 70 -6.10 -2.15 15.91
N TRP A 71 -5.02 -2.94 15.89
CA TRP A 71 -4.64 -3.85 16.95
C TRP A 71 -3.25 -3.52 17.45
N TRP A 72 -3.09 -3.48 18.76
CA TRP A 72 -1.82 -3.20 19.40
C TRP A 72 -1.36 -4.36 20.27
N THR A 73 -0.13 -4.82 20.03
CA THR A 73 0.62 -5.74 20.88
C THR A 73 1.76 -4.99 21.57
N PRO A 74 1.86 -5.01 22.91
CA PRO A 74 2.87 -4.26 23.66
C PRO A 74 4.31 -4.65 23.33
N SER A 75 5.21 -3.66 23.35
CA SER A 75 6.66 -3.89 23.21
C SER A 75 7.27 -4.49 24.46
N LYS A 76 8.29 -5.34 24.26
CA LYS A 76 9.14 -5.92 25.32
C LYS A 76 10.59 -5.42 25.23
N ASN A 77 11.00 -4.88 24.07
CA ASN A 77 12.37 -4.41 23.80
C ASN A 77 12.46 -2.87 23.61
N GLY A 78 11.36 -2.15 23.77
CA GLY A 78 11.27 -0.71 23.61
C GLY A 78 11.00 -0.26 22.16
N ALA A 79 11.29 -1.07 21.16
CA ALA A 79 11.02 -0.73 19.76
C ALA A 79 9.60 -1.12 19.35
N ALA A 80 9.05 -0.43 18.33
CA ALA A 80 7.73 -0.74 17.81
C ALA A 80 7.70 -0.65 16.28
N VAL A 81 6.84 -1.45 15.66
CA VAL A 81 6.66 -1.48 14.20
C VAL A 81 5.18 -1.27 13.86
N ILE A 82 4.91 -0.28 12.99
CA ILE A 82 3.62 -0.13 12.35
C ILE A 82 3.58 -1.12 11.19
N VAL A 83 2.55 -1.97 11.15
CA VAL A 83 2.36 -2.97 10.09
C VAL A 83 1.13 -2.58 9.28
N GLN A 84 1.35 -2.18 8.02
CA GLN A 84 0.36 -1.53 7.17
C GLN A 84 -0.07 -2.41 6.01
N HIS A 85 -1.38 -2.60 5.86
CA HIS A 85 -1.99 -3.36 4.76
C HIS A 85 -1.98 -2.61 3.43
N GLY A 86 -2.21 -3.36 2.35
CA GLY A 86 -2.31 -2.84 0.98
C GLY A 86 -3.72 -2.39 0.57
N TYR A 87 -3.86 -2.15 -0.72
CA TYR A 87 -5.08 -1.69 -1.37
C TYR A 87 -6.21 -2.72 -1.26
N LYS A 88 -7.39 -2.27 -0.82
CA LYS A 88 -8.63 -3.07 -0.68
C LYS A 88 -8.50 -4.39 0.07
N THR A 89 -7.54 -4.48 0.97
CA THR A 89 -7.38 -5.57 1.93
C THR A 89 -7.82 -5.11 3.33
N ASN A 90 -7.42 -5.83 4.37
CA ASN A 90 -7.66 -5.44 5.75
C ASN A 90 -6.39 -5.65 6.62
N ARG A 91 -6.41 -5.20 7.88
CA ARG A 91 -5.30 -5.31 8.83
C ARG A 91 -4.93 -6.74 9.23
N SER A 92 -5.74 -7.74 8.84
CA SER A 92 -5.49 -9.16 9.09
C SER A 92 -4.79 -9.85 7.91
N THR A 93 -5.24 -9.53 6.69
CA THR A 93 -4.84 -10.24 5.47
C THR A 93 -3.34 -10.11 5.21
N GLN A 94 -2.64 -11.24 5.15
CA GLN A 94 -1.20 -11.34 4.87
C GLN A 94 -0.28 -10.57 5.84
N LEU A 95 -0.77 -10.15 7.01
CA LEU A 95 0.02 -9.37 7.97
C LEU A 95 0.18 -10.07 9.33
N LEU A 96 -0.69 -11.02 9.68
CA LEU A 96 -0.66 -11.65 11.01
C LEU A 96 0.63 -12.43 11.27
N GLU A 97 1.15 -13.13 10.29
CA GLU A 97 2.35 -13.95 10.42
C GLU A 97 3.60 -13.09 10.66
N ILE A 98 3.77 -11.99 9.90
CA ILE A 98 4.89 -11.05 10.14
C ILE A 98 4.71 -10.31 11.47
N ALA A 99 3.48 -9.92 11.82
CA ALA A 99 3.17 -9.32 13.10
C ALA A 99 3.55 -10.26 14.27
N ALA A 100 3.19 -11.54 14.16
CA ALA A 100 3.55 -12.55 15.15
C ALA A 100 5.07 -12.75 15.24
N THR A 101 5.77 -12.71 14.11
CA THR A 101 7.23 -12.84 14.08
C THR A 101 7.90 -11.65 14.78
N LEU A 102 7.49 -10.44 14.49
CA LEU A 102 7.96 -9.22 15.16
C LEU A 102 7.64 -9.23 16.65
N SER A 103 6.43 -9.64 17.03
CA SER A 103 6.02 -9.75 18.43
C SER A 103 6.87 -10.78 19.21
N ARG A 104 7.21 -11.92 18.59
CA ARG A 104 8.16 -12.91 19.18
C ARG A 104 9.57 -12.32 19.34
N GLY A 105 10.01 -11.44 18.45
CA GLY A 105 11.24 -10.66 18.57
C GLY A 105 11.20 -9.56 19.63
N GLY A 106 10.07 -9.40 20.33
CA GLY A 106 9.91 -8.44 21.43
C GLY A 106 9.45 -7.06 20.97
N TYR A 107 9.21 -6.84 19.69
CA TYR A 107 8.68 -5.59 19.17
C TYR A 107 7.24 -5.34 19.61
N GLY A 108 6.90 -4.09 19.92
CA GLY A 108 5.53 -3.65 19.88
C GLY A 108 5.03 -3.66 18.45
N VAL A 109 3.81 -4.17 18.21
CA VAL A 109 3.26 -4.28 16.86
C VAL A 109 1.92 -3.59 16.77
N LEU A 110 1.82 -2.61 15.88
CA LEU A 110 0.57 -1.93 15.55
C LEU A 110 0.10 -2.38 14.16
N LEU A 111 -0.89 -3.28 14.12
CA LEU A 111 -1.64 -3.61 12.91
C LEU A 111 -2.66 -2.50 12.67
N SER A 112 -2.27 -1.51 11.87
CA SER A 112 -3.08 -0.32 11.58
C SER A 112 -4.01 -0.54 10.39
N SER A 113 -5.15 0.14 10.40
CA SER A 113 -6.05 0.16 9.26
C SER A 113 -6.29 1.58 8.76
N LEU A 114 -6.45 1.72 7.45
CA LEU A 114 -6.66 3.01 6.77
C LEU A 114 -8.16 3.34 6.63
N ARG A 115 -8.44 4.60 6.27
CA ARG A 115 -9.78 5.01 5.80
C ARG A 115 -10.28 4.08 4.70
N ALA A 116 -11.58 3.96 4.55
CA ALA A 116 -12.23 3.12 3.55
C ALA A 116 -11.85 1.61 3.62
N HIS A 117 -11.22 1.14 4.69
CA HIS A 117 -10.89 -0.27 4.92
C HIS A 117 -11.49 -0.77 6.24
N ASP A 118 -11.58 -2.08 6.41
CA ASP A 118 -12.22 -2.71 7.57
C ASP A 118 -13.62 -2.10 7.85
N LEU A 119 -13.90 -1.79 9.11
CA LEU A 119 -15.11 -1.08 9.55
C LEU A 119 -14.87 0.43 9.74
N ASN A 120 -13.75 0.95 9.21
CA ASN A 120 -13.37 2.35 9.38
C ASN A 120 -14.28 3.30 8.58
N ASP A 121 -14.30 4.55 9.03
CA ASP A 121 -14.94 5.62 8.29
C ASP A 121 -14.27 5.86 6.93
N GLY A 122 -14.95 6.60 6.05
CA GLY A 122 -14.48 6.88 4.70
C GLY A 122 -14.98 5.88 3.65
N ARG A 123 -14.87 6.28 2.37
CA ARG A 123 -15.27 5.48 1.21
C ARG A 123 -14.33 5.61 0.02
N VAL A 124 -13.35 6.51 0.12
CA VAL A 124 -12.43 6.85 -0.95
C VAL A 124 -11.02 6.46 -0.56
N ILE A 125 -10.33 5.79 -1.47
CA ILE A 125 -8.90 5.49 -1.40
C ILE A 125 -8.20 6.47 -2.33
N SER A 126 -7.31 7.28 -1.78
CA SER A 126 -6.64 8.38 -2.48
C SER A 126 -5.17 8.14 -2.78
N PHE A 127 -4.69 6.91 -2.55
CA PHE A 127 -3.33 6.45 -2.86
C PHE A 127 -2.22 7.29 -2.20
N GLY A 128 -2.48 7.86 -1.04
CA GLY A 128 -1.50 8.62 -0.26
C GLY A 128 -1.82 10.10 -0.06
N LEU A 129 -2.82 10.65 -0.75
CA LEU A 129 -3.21 12.06 -0.53
C LEU A 129 -3.86 12.26 0.84
N GLU A 130 -4.86 11.45 1.15
CA GLU A 130 -5.60 11.55 2.40
C GLU A 130 -5.14 10.50 3.45
N GLU A 131 -4.61 9.36 3.01
CA GLU A 131 -4.11 8.30 3.89
C GLU A 131 -2.92 8.74 4.75
N MET A 132 -2.23 9.82 4.38
CA MET A 132 -1.18 10.42 5.23
C MET A 132 -1.74 10.95 6.53
N LYS A 133 -3.00 11.42 6.57
CA LYS A 133 -3.67 11.82 7.82
C LYS A 133 -3.89 10.61 8.74
N ASP A 134 -4.18 9.44 8.14
CA ASP A 134 -4.40 8.19 8.86
C ASP A 134 -3.10 7.70 9.50
N LEU A 135 -2.03 7.59 8.69
CA LEU A 135 -0.73 7.14 9.17
C LEU A 135 -0.11 8.12 10.16
N SER A 136 -0.32 9.43 9.98
CA SER A 136 0.11 10.44 10.97
C SER A 136 -0.61 10.28 12.30
N ALA A 137 -1.91 9.96 12.29
CA ALA A 137 -2.67 9.69 13.51
C ALA A 137 -2.17 8.41 14.21
N TRP A 138 -1.89 7.35 13.44
CA TRP A 138 -1.31 6.12 13.97
C TRP A 138 0.11 6.31 14.52
N LEU A 139 0.94 7.09 13.84
CA LEU A 139 2.29 7.43 14.33
C LEU A 139 2.22 8.24 15.63
N ALA A 140 1.37 9.26 15.70
CA ALA A 140 1.17 10.02 16.92
C ALA A 140 0.68 9.13 18.07
N PHE A 141 -0.24 8.21 17.79
CA PHE A 141 -0.74 7.26 18.79
C PHE A 141 0.36 6.34 19.32
N ILE A 142 1.16 5.69 18.44
CA ILE A 142 2.17 4.74 18.88
C ILE A 142 3.27 5.40 19.72
N GLN A 143 3.58 6.67 19.45
CA GLN A 143 4.55 7.47 20.22
C GLN A 143 4.10 7.77 21.66
N THR A 144 2.81 7.66 21.96
CA THR A 144 2.27 7.88 23.31
C THR A 144 2.16 6.61 24.15
N LEU A 145 2.46 5.45 23.56
CA LEU A 145 2.26 4.17 24.23
C LEU A 145 3.37 3.88 25.25
N GLU A 146 2.95 3.45 26.43
CA GLU A 146 3.89 2.99 27.47
C GLU A 146 4.75 1.83 26.95
N GLY A 147 6.05 1.86 27.24
CA GLY A 147 7.02 0.86 26.82
C GLY A 147 7.50 1.01 25.38
N VAL A 148 7.12 2.06 24.67
CA VAL A 148 7.64 2.40 23.35
C VAL A 148 8.62 3.58 23.45
N ASP A 149 9.82 3.39 22.93
CA ASP A 149 10.79 4.46 22.71
C ASP A 149 10.46 5.15 21.37
N PRO A 150 10.06 6.44 21.35
CA PRO A 150 9.74 7.16 20.12
C PRO A 150 10.90 7.26 19.12
N SER A 151 12.14 7.01 19.55
CA SER A 151 13.32 6.96 18.69
C SER A 151 13.55 5.59 18.03
N ARG A 152 12.68 4.58 18.31
CA ARG A 152 12.80 3.19 17.84
C ARG A 152 11.53 2.69 17.16
N ILE A 153 10.96 3.52 16.28
CA ILE A 153 9.74 3.18 15.53
C ILE A 153 10.11 2.86 14.09
N GLY A 154 9.73 1.66 13.65
CA GLY A 154 9.80 1.22 12.25
C GLY A 154 8.43 1.11 11.62
N ILE A 155 8.43 0.89 10.30
CA ILE A 155 7.21 0.63 9.54
C ILE A 155 7.44 -0.50 8.53
N PHE A 156 6.49 -1.43 8.48
CA PHE A 156 6.40 -2.49 7.47
C PHE A 156 5.13 -2.27 6.66
N GLY A 157 5.21 -2.34 5.32
CA GLY A 157 4.03 -2.18 4.49
C GLY A 157 3.98 -3.12 3.29
N ASN A 158 2.80 -3.70 3.05
CA ASN A 158 2.50 -4.49 1.86
C ASN A 158 1.91 -3.61 0.75
N SER A 159 2.39 -3.76 -0.50
CA SER A 159 1.80 -3.14 -1.69
C SER A 159 1.63 -1.62 -1.52
N LEU A 160 0.43 -1.08 -1.69
CA LEU A 160 0.14 0.33 -1.38
C LEU A 160 0.60 0.73 0.02
N GLY A 161 0.45 -0.14 1.04
CA GLY A 161 0.93 0.14 2.40
C GLY A 161 2.44 0.36 2.46
N GLY A 162 3.22 -0.31 1.61
CA GLY A 162 4.65 -0.07 1.47
C GLY A 162 4.97 1.31 0.89
N SER A 163 4.23 1.72 -0.14
CA SER A 163 4.38 3.06 -0.73
C SER A 163 3.99 4.17 0.23
N LEU A 164 2.91 3.96 1.00
CA LEU A 164 2.48 4.88 2.06
C LEU A 164 3.51 4.95 3.20
N ALA A 165 4.19 3.84 3.51
CA ALA A 165 5.28 3.80 4.49
C ALA A 165 6.46 4.68 4.05
N ILE A 166 6.85 4.60 2.76
CA ILE A 166 7.86 5.48 2.17
C ILE A 166 7.44 6.93 2.28
N GLN A 167 6.21 7.25 1.89
CA GLN A 167 5.69 8.63 1.91
C GLN A 167 5.63 9.19 3.33
N LEU A 168 5.18 8.41 4.33
CA LEU A 168 5.19 8.82 5.73
C LEU A 168 6.62 9.10 6.21
N ALA A 169 7.55 8.18 5.97
CA ALA A 169 8.93 8.32 6.41
C ALA A 169 9.61 9.56 5.79
N ALA A 170 9.30 9.89 4.53
CA ALA A 170 9.80 11.10 3.88
C ALA A 170 9.25 12.40 4.49
N GLN A 171 8.14 12.34 5.20
CA GLN A 171 7.52 13.50 5.85
C GLN A 171 7.89 13.65 7.33
N THR A 172 8.60 12.67 7.92
CA THR A 172 8.96 12.70 9.34
C THR A 172 10.24 11.93 9.63
N GLN A 173 11.01 12.43 10.60
CA GLN A 173 12.17 11.72 11.13
C GLN A 173 11.83 10.72 12.24
N SER A 174 10.56 10.54 12.57
CA SER A 174 10.12 9.62 13.63
C SER A 174 10.15 8.14 13.19
N ILE A 175 10.07 7.86 11.88
CA ILE A 175 10.26 6.51 11.34
C ILE A 175 11.75 6.28 11.12
N LYS A 176 12.30 5.25 11.76
CA LYS A 176 13.73 4.97 11.80
C LYS A 176 14.17 3.82 10.89
N ALA A 177 13.26 2.97 10.48
CA ALA A 177 13.52 1.87 9.56
C ALA A 177 12.26 1.53 8.77
N ILE A 178 12.42 1.24 7.48
CA ILE A 178 11.32 1.02 6.56
C ILE A 178 11.50 -0.33 5.88
N VAL A 179 10.47 -1.17 5.89
CA VAL A 179 10.43 -2.41 5.11
C VAL A 179 9.22 -2.39 4.21
N THR A 180 9.42 -2.63 2.92
CA THR A 180 8.32 -2.69 1.95
C THR A 180 8.27 -4.03 1.24
N HIS A 181 7.08 -4.53 1.00
CA HIS A 181 6.82 -5.77 0.30
C HIS A 181 5.93 -5.50 -0.91
N SER A 182 6.50 -5.56 -2.11
CA SER A 182 5.86 -5.24 -3.39
C SER A 182 5.28 -3.82 -3.44
N ALA A 183 6.07 -2.82 -3.02
CA ALA A 183 5.63 -1.43 -3.03
C ALA A 183 5.42 -0.90 -4.45
N VAL A 184 4.42 -0.04 -4.58
CA VAL A 184 4.09 0.67 -5.82
C VAL A 184 5.08 1.81 -6.05
N ALA A 185 5.75 1.87 -7.19
CA ALA A 185 6.58 3.00 -7.58
C ALA A 185 5.73 4.17 -8.11
N SER A 186 4.67 3.87 -8.86
CA SER A 186 3.77 4.86 -9.43
C SER A 186 2.36 4.30 -9.58
N VAL A 187 1.34 5.09 -9.25
CA VAL A 187 -0.06 4.68 -9.40
C VAL A 187 -0.39 4.44 -10.87
N ARG A 188 0.11 5.26 -11.80
CA ARG A 188 -0.11 5.09 -13.24
C ARG A 188 0.40 3.72 -13.73
N SER A 189 1.66 3.38 -13.46
CA SER A 189 2.25 2.12 -13.91
C SER A 189 1.54 0.91 -13.28
N THR A 190 1.13 1.03 -12.02
CA THR A 190 0.38 -0.02 -11.33
C THR A 190 -0.99 -0.25 -11.97
N VAL A 191 -1.74 0.80 -12.33
CA VAL A 191 -3.01 0.66 -13.07
C VAL A 191 -2.77 0.02 -14.43
N GLU A 192 -1.72 0.40 -15.15
CA GLU A 192 -1.35 -0.22 -16.44
C GLU A 192 -1.09 -1.72 -16.33
N THR A 193 -0.33 -2.14 -15.32
CA THR A 193 0.00 -3.54 -15.07
C THR A 193 -1.22 -4.34 -14.62
N SER A 194 -1.99 -3.81 -13.68
CA SER A 194 -3.03 -4.55 -12.97
C SER A 194 -4.40 -4.55 -13.66
N ILE A 195 -4.67 -3.64 -14.60
CA ILE A 195 -6.00 -3.47 -15.18
C ILE A 195 -6.52 -4.76 -15.83
N ALA A 196 -5.68 -5.47 -16.58
CA ALA A 196 -6.07 -6.72 -17.24
C ALA A 196 -6.38 -7.81 -16.20
N TYR A 197 -5.62 -7.88 -15.12
CA TYR A 197 -5.81 -8.83 -14.03
C TYR A 197 -7.14 -8.62 -13.29
N PHE A 198 -7.46 -7.36 -12.92
CA PHE A 198 -8.67 -7.09 -12.13
C PHE A 198 -9.94 -6.91 -12.95
N THR A 199 -9.85 -6.52 -14.22
CA THR A 199 -11.03 -6.14 -15.01
C THR A 199 -11.20 -6.92 -16.30
N GLY A 200 -10.16 -7.62 -16.77
CA GLY A 200 -10.11 -8.23 -18.09
C GLY A 200 -10.00 -7.24 -19.25
N LEU A 201 -9.88 -5.93 -18.97
CA LEU A 201 -9.76 -4.89 -19.99
C LEU A 201 -8.30 -4.76 -20.46
N PRO A 202 -8.05 -4.45 -21.75
CA PRO A 202 -6.70 -4.17 -22.21
C PRO A 202 -6.21 -2.82 -21.64
N PRO A 203 -4.89 -2.69 -21.32
CA PRO A 203 -4.34 -1.43 -20.82
C PRO A 203 -4.67 -0.23 -21.73
N PHE A 204 -4.46 -0.35 -23.03
CA PHE A 204 -4.88 0.67 -23.99
C PHE A 204 -6.18 0.26 -24.68
N PRO A 205 -7.19 1.14 -24.77
CA PRO A 205 -7.20 2.55 -24.36
C PRO A 205 -7.70 2.80 -22.92
N PHE A 206 -7.94 1.75 -22.10
CA PHE A 206 -8.69 1.91 -20.86
C PHE A 206 -7.88 2.60 -19.76
N THR A 207 -6.58 2.33 -19.58
CA THR A 207 -5.80 3.00 -18.54
C THR A 207 -5.86 4.53 -18.64
N PRO A 208 -5.53 5.17 -19.79
CA PRO A 208 -5.61 6.62 -19.87
C PRO A 208 -7.03 7.16 -19.66
N MET A 209 -8.07 6.42 -20.10
CA MET A 209 -9.46 6.82 -19.90
C MET A 209 -9.89 6.73 -18.43
N ILE A 210 -9.47 5.67 -17.71
CA ILE A 210 -9.73 5.49 -16.27
C ILE A 210 -9.05 6.61 -15.50
N LEU A 211 -7.75 6.84 -15.73
CA LEU A 211 -6.99 7.88 -15.04
C LEU A 211 -7.53 9.28 -15.32
N PHE A 212 -8.00 9.53 -16.55
CA PHE A 212 -8.73 10.76 -16.88
C PHE A 212 -9.97 10.95 -15.97
N TRP A 213 -10.79 9.92 -15.79
CA TRP A 213 -11.97 10.00 -14.93
C TRP A 213 -11.64 10.10 -13.45
N VAL A 214 -10.55 9.47 -12.99
CA VAL A 214 -10.03 9.65 -11.62
C VAL A 214 -9.70 11.13 -11.37
N GLU A 215 -9.06 11.79 -12.33
CA GLU A 215 -8.77 13.22 -12.20
C GLU A 215 -10.04 14.08 -12.23
N GLN A 216 -10.97 13.81 -13.16
CA GLN A 216 -12.19 14.62 -13.32
C GLN A 216 -13.17 14.47 -12.15
N ASP A 217 -13.43 13.25 -11.70
CA ASP A 217 -14.49 12.98 -10.72
C ASP A 217 -14.00 13.09 -9.26
N TRP A 218 -12.70 12.93 -9.00
CA TRP A 218 -12.12 12.94 -7.64
C TRP A 218 -10.99 13.96 -7.44
N ALA A 219 -10.64 14.75 -8.44
CA ALA A 219 -9.54 15.72 -8.41
C ALA A 219 -8.18 15.11 -8.01
N MET A 220 -8.01 13.81 -8.18
CA MET A 220 -6.75 13.10 -7.95
C MET A 220 -5.92 13.14 -9.23
N LYS A 221 -4.67 13.55 -9.12
CA LYS A 221 -3.72 13.57 -10.23
C LYS A 221 -2.79 12.35 -10.15
N PRO A 222 -3.06 11.25 -10.88
CA PRO A 222 -2.27 10.02 -10.76
C PRO A 222 -0.79 10.21 -11.08
N ASP A 223 -0.44 11.19 -11.93
CA ASP A 223 0.95 11.51 -12.27
C ASP A 223 1.73 12.16 -11.13
N LEU A 224 1.05 12.68 -10.09
CA LEU A 224 1.68 13.20 -8.88
C LEU A 224 1.84 12.11 -7.80
N LEU A 225 1.28 10.92 -8.03
CA LEU A 225 1.38 9.77 -7.13
C LEU A 225 2.53 8.86 -7.57
N ASP A 226 3.73 9.45 -7.57
CA ASP A 226 5.02 8.82 -7.88
C ASP A 226 5.85 8.73 -6.60
N PHE A 227 6.01 7.49 -6.11
CA PHE A 227 6.69 7.22 -4.86
C PHE A 227 8.22 7.23 -5.00
N THR A 228 8.75 7.28 -6.23
CA THR A 228 10.19 7.49 -6.45
C THR A 228 10.64 8.87 -5.97
N VAL A 229 9.75 9.87 -6.05
CA VAL A 229 10.00 11.23 -5.52
C VAL A 229 10.08 11.21 -3.99
N TRP A 230 9.18 10.45 -3.34
CA TRP A 230 9.15 10.36 -1.88
C TRP A 230 10.36 9.58 -1.32
N ILE A 231 10.72 8.45 -1.95
CA ILE A 231 11.88 7.66 -1.51
C ILE A 231 13.20 8.44 -1.70
N ALA A 232 13.32 9.25 -2.73
CA ALA A 232 14.47 10.13 -2.95
C ALA A 232 14.59 11.24 -1.90
N ALA A 233 13.47 11.57 -1.23
CA ALA A 233 13.40 12.56 -0.16
C ALA A 233 13.71 11.98 1.23
N LEU A 234 13.88 10.66 1.37
CA LEU A 234 14.36 10.05 2.62
C LEU A 234 15.76 10.62 2.94
N ASP A 235 15.97 11.03 4.18
CA ASP A 235 17.23 11.65 4.59
C ASP A 235 18.33 10.60 4.81
N SER A 236 18.14 9.71 5.76
CA SER A 236 19.10 8.62 6.06
C SER A 236 18.39 7.41 6.67
N GLN A 237 17.07 7.36 6.54
CA GLN A 237 16.30 6.23 7.05
C GLN A 237 16.59 4.99 6.20
N PRO A 238 17.10 3.91 6.82
CA PRO A 238 17.34 2.65 6.12
C PRO A 238 16.05 2.05 5.58
N ILE A 239 16.14 1.51 4.35
CA ILE A 239 15.01 0.87 3.69
C ILE A 239 15.38 -0.49 3.11
N LEU A 240 14.53 -1.50 3.38
CA LEU A 240 14.52 -2.80 2.73
C LEU A 240 13.34 -2.86 1.76
N LEU A 241 13.64 -3.01 0.47
CA LEU A 241 12.67 -3.20 -0.60
C LEU A 241 12.61 -4.68 -0.98
N MET A 242 11.42 -5.26 -1.06
CA MET A 242 11.20 -6.63 -1.55
C MET A 242 10.27 -6.59 -2.75
N GLN A 243 10.69 -7.20 -3.89
CA GLN A 243 9.91 -7.21 -5.12
C GLN A 243 10.00 -8.57 -5.83
N GLY A 244 8.85 -9.10 -6.21
CA GLY A 244 8.74 -10.29 -7.04
C GLY A 244 8.76 -9.95 -8.54
N GLY A 245 9.51 -10.74 -9.33
CA GLY A 245 9.60 -10.58 -10.79
C GLY A 245 8.37 -11.07 -11.55
N ALA A 246 7.59 -11.99 -10.96
CA ALA A 246 6.35 -12.51 -11.52
C ALA A 246 5.10 -11.75 -11.01
N ASP A 247 5.27 -10.57 -10.42
CA ASP A 247 4.16 -9.74 -9.92
C ASP A 247 3.32 -9.20 -11.09
N VAL A 248 2.04 -9.55 -11.10
CA VAL A 248 1.05 -9.12 -12.13
C VAL A 248 0.17 -7.97 -11.64
N VAL A 249 0.33 -7.53 -10.40
CA VAL A 249 -0.42 -6.45 -9.77
C VAL A 249 0.40 -5.17 -9.76
N VAL A 250 1.62 -5.23 -9.25
CA VAL A 250 2.58 -4.12 -9.27
C VAL A 250 3.65 -4.44 -10.30
N ALA A 251 3.96 -3.49 -11.18
CA ALA A 251 4.99 -3.67 -12.19
C ALA A 251 6.30 -4.14 -11.54
N SER A 252 6.88 -5.23 -12.05
CA SER A 252 8.08 -5.87 -11.47
C SER A 252 9.28 -4.93 -11.37
N GLU A 253 9.32 -3.91 -12.23
CA GLU A 253 10.35 -2.85 -12.24
C GLU A 253 10.20 -1.89 -11.06
N SER A 254 9.05 -1.88 -10.35
CA SER A 254 8.79 -0.94 -9.25
C SER A 254 9.85 -1.03 -8.15
N GLY A 255 10.25 -2.24 -7.76
CA GLY A 255 11.29 -2.43 -6.76
C GLY A 255 12.64 -1.84 -7.20
N GLN A 256 13.02 -2.03 -8.45
CA GLN A 256 14.26 -1.49 -9.01
C GLN A 256 14.21 0.05 -9.11
N LEU A 257 13.10 0.61 -9.61
CA LEU A 257 12.90 2.06 -9.69
C LEU A 257 12.98 2.74 -8.32
N LEU A 258 12.33 2.16 -7.31
CA LEU A 258 12.40 2.64 -5.93
C LEU A 258 13.83 2.52 -5.37
N TYR A 259 14.51 1.39 -5.62
CA TYR A 259 15.88 1.19 -5.16
C TYR A 259 16.84 2.19 -5.79
N GLU A 260 16.74 2.46 -7.09
CA GLU A 260 17.58 3.43 -7.78
C GLU A 260 17.37 4.86 -7.27
N ALA A 261 16.13 5.22 -6.96
CA ALA A 261 15.78 6.54 -6.43
C ALA A 261 16.16 6.73 -4.96
N ALA A 262 16.23 5.64 -4.16
CA ALA A 262 16.55 5.69 -2.73
C ALA A 262 18.01 6.08 -2.49
N ARG A 263 18.25 6.78 -1.36
CA ARG A 263 19.59 7.03 -0.81
C ARG A 263 20.02 5.88 0.10
N GLU A 264 21.31 5.79 0.38
CA GLU A 264 21.85 4.85 1.37
C GLU A 264 21.42 5.25 2.82
N PRO A 265 21.22 4.28 3.72
CA PRO A 265 21.35 2.84 3.51
C PRO A 265 20.10 2.20 2.91
N LYS A 266 20.28 1.37 1.88
CA LYS A 266 19.18 0.71 1.17
C LYS A 266 19.52 -0.74 0.81
N GLU A 267 18.52 -1.62 0.86
CA GLU A 267 18.64 -3.02 0.47
C GLU A 267 17.51 -3.36 -0.52
N LEU A 268 17.82 -4.17 -1.55
CA LEU A 268 16.81 -4.75 -2.44
C LEU A 268 16.90 -6.27 -2.40
N TRP A 269 15.78 -6.91 -2.08
CA TRP A 269 15.60 -8.34 -2.24
C TRP A 269 14.63 -8.60 -3.39
N PHE A 270 15.16 -9.05 -4.51
CA PHE A 270 14.42 -9.35 -5.73
C PHE A 270 14.39 -10.86 -5.98
N GLU A 271 13.21 -11.44 -6.18
CA GLU A 271 13.02 -12.84 -6.52
C GLU A 271 12.25 -12.94 -7.84
N PRO A 272 12.86 -13.44 -8.93
CA PRO A 272 12.28 -13.42 -10.26
C PRO A 272 11.03 -14.29 -10.41
N ASP A 273 10.86 -15.31 -9.59
CA ASP A 273 9.80 -16.31 -9.61
C ASP A 273 8.62 -16.00 -8.66
N LEU A 274 8.73 -14.99 -7.79
CA LEU A 274 7.69 -14.63 -6.86
C LEU A 274 6.70 -13.61 -7.44
N GLY A 275 5.43 -13.77 -7.08
CA GLY A 275 4.35 -12.86 -7.41
C GLY A 275 4.15 -11.75 -6.37
N HIS A 276 2.95 -11.16 -6.39
CA HIS A 276 2.58 -10.05 -5.53
C HIS A 276 2.49 -10.46 -4.06
N VAL A 277 3.31 -9.87 -3.21
CA VAL A 277 3.43 -10.13 -1.75
C VAL A 277 3.57 -11.62 -1.39
N ASP A 278 4.31 -12.38 -2.19
CA ASP A 278 4.43 -13.83 -2.03
C ASP A 278 5.62 -14.27 -1.16
N PHE A 279 6.57 -13.37 -0.85
CA PHE A 279 7.80 -13.73 -0.11
C PHE A 279 7.51 -14.44 1.21
N GLN A 280 6.56 -13.94 2.00
CA GLN A 280 6.22 -14.54 3.28
C GLN A 280 5.65 -15.95 3.15
N ARG A 281 4.90 -16.24 2.09
CA ARG A 281 4.34 -17.57 1.83
C ARG A 281 5.39 -18.54 1.30
N GLU A 282 6.20 -18.09 0.34
CA GLU A 282 7.11 -18.95 -0.42
C GLU A 282 8.51 -19.05 0.18
N ARG A 283 8.93 -18.06 0.98
CA ARG A 283 10.26 -17.97 1.60
C ARG A 283 10.15 -17.66 3.11
N SER A 284 9.18 -18.26 3.79
CA SER A 284 8.73 -17.88 5.14
C SER A 284 9.85 -17.66 6.16
N GLN A 285 10.83 -18.58 6.26
CA GLN A 285 11.95 -18.45 7.21
C GLN A 285 12.88 -17.31 6.81
N GLU A 286 13.33 -17.29 5.57
CA GLU A 286 14.24 -16.25 5.06
C GLU A 286 13.58 -14.86 5.14
N PHE A 287 12.29 -14.75 4.81
CA PHE A 287 11.51 -13.53 4.97
C PHE A 287 11.53 -13.04 6.43
N SER A 288 11.24 -13.92 7.36
CA SER A 288 11.25 -13.61 8.78
C SER A 288 12.64 -13.15 9.25
N ASP A 289 13.68 -13.88 8.88
CA ASP A 289 15.06 -13.58 9.29
C ASP A 289 15.53 -12.24 8.71
N ARG A 290 15.25 -11.96 7.45
CA ARG A 290 15.62 -10.70 6.80
C ARG A 290 14.87 -9.51 7.38
N VAL A 291 13.55 -9.61 7.57
CA VAL A 291 12.74 -8.51 8.09
C VAL A 291 13.08 -8.20 9.54
N VAL A 292 13.15 -9.24 10.39
CA VAL A 292 13.51 -9.04 11.82
C VAL A 292 14.95 -8.56 11.94
N GLY A 293 15.89 -9.21 11.23
CA GLY A 293 17.30 -8.81 11.26
C GLY A 293 17.52 -7.37 10.75
N PHE A 294 16.72 -6.91 9.80
CA PHE A 294 16.74 -5.51 9.37
C PHE A 294 16.29 -4.55 10.48
N PHE A 295 15.17 -4.82 11.11
CA PHE A 295 14.70 -4.01 12.25
C PHE A 295 15.64 -4.09 13.45
N ASP A 296 16.23 -5.25 13.75
CA ASP A 296 17.21 -5.41 14.84
C ASP A 296 18.44 -4.51 14.62
N ARG A 297 18.99 -4.48 13.41
CA ARG A 297 20.13 -3.61 13.08
C ARG A 297 19.80 -2.13 13.25
N HIS A 298 18.62 -1.71 12.84
CA HIS A 298 18.32 -0.28 12.71
C HIS A 298 17.46 0.31 13.84
N LEU A 299 16.81 -0.53 14.65
CA LEU A 299 15.99 -0.06 15.78
C LEU A 299 16.58 -0.43 17.15
N LEU A 300 17.31 -1.58 17.24
CA LEU A 300 17.87 -2.04 18.53
C LEU A 300 19.37 -1.75 18.65
N ASN A 301 20.11 -1.79 17.53
CA ASN A 301 21.56 -1.62 17.48
C ASN A 301 21.97 -0.53 16.45
N PRO A 302 21.51 0.71 16.58
CA PRO A 302 21.71 1.75 15.55
C PRO A 302 23.17 2.24 15.43
N GLU A 303 24.10 1.77 16.26
CA GLU A 303 25.50 2.19 16.27
C GLU A 303 26.46 1.19 15.57
N ASN A 304 25.93 0.11 14.92
CA ASN A 304 26.75 -0.91 14.23
C ASN A 304 26.65 -0.81 12.70
#